data_ee8437d999849dc817c9a9f91602115f
#
_entry.id   ee8437d999849dc817c9a9f91602115f
#
_cell.length_a   1.000
_cell.length_b   1.000
_cell.length_c   1.000
_cell.angle_alpha   90.00
_cell.angle_beta   90.00
_cell.angle_gamma   90.00
#
_symmetry.space_group_name_H-M   'P 1'
#
loop_
_entity.id
_entity.type
_entity.pdbx_description
1 polymer ?
#
loop_
_entity_poly.entity_id
_entity_poly.type
_entity_poly.pdbx_seq_one_letter_code
_entity_poly.pdbx_strand_id
1 'polypeptide(L)'
;MNFGEAITAIKNGKKAYRQGWNGKNQYVELATRISYVNSSGIIINVKHDASGNNALAFVGTSGVQLGWLASQADMLAEDWDVRED
;
A
#
# COMPACT_ATOMS: atom_id res chain seq x y z
N MET A 1 1.37 -17.10 1.53
CA MET A 1 -0.08 -16.91 1.40
C MET A 1 -0.42 -16.40 0.01
N ASN A 2 -1.67 -16.51 -0.39
CA ASN A 2 -2.11 -16.00 -1.69
C ASN A 2 -2.46 -14.51 -1.61
N PHE A 3 -2.75 -13.91 -2.76
CA PHE A 3 -3.05 -12.48 -2.84
C PHE A 3 -4.33 -12.10 -2.07
N GLY A 4 -5.36 -12.97 -2.10
CA GLY A 4 -6.59 -12.72 -1.35
C GLY A 4 -6.35 -12.61 0.15
N GLU A 5 -5.50 -13.49 0.68
CA GLU A 5 -5.09 -13.45 2.09
C GLU A 5 -4.27 -12.20 2.39
N ALA A 6 -3.38 -11.80 1.46
CA ALA A 6 -2.60 -10.58 1.61
C ALA A 6 -3.50 -9.34 1.64
N ILE A 7 -4.50 -9.27 0.77
CA ILE A 7 -5.46 -8.15 0.75
C ILE A 7 -6.25 -8.09 2.05
N THR A 8 -6.68 -9.23 2.57
CA THR A 8 -7.39 -9.28 3.86
C THR A 8 -6.49 -8.72 4.98
N ALA A 9 -5.21 -9.10 5.00
CA ALA A 9 -4.26 -8.59 5.98
C ALA A 9 -4.07 -7.07 5.85
N ILE A 10 -3.93 -6.58 4.61
CA ILE A 10 -3.78 -5.14 4.34
C ILE A 10 -5.00 -4.36 4.85
N LYS A 11 -6.21 -4.86 4.62
CA LYS A 11 -7.44 -4.23 5.11
C LYS A 11 -7.48 -4.18 6.63
N ASN A 12 -6.78 -5.08 7.30
CA ASN A 12 -6.67 -5.11 8.76
C ASN A 12 -5.47 -4.32 9.29
N GLY A 13 -4.85 -3.50 8.46
CA GLY A 13 -3.79 -2.60 8.87
C GLY A 13 -2.40 -3.21 8.87
N LYS A 14 -2.22 -4.35 8.24
CA LYS A 14 -0.91 -5.01 8.19
C LYS A 14 -0.16 -4.63 6.91
N LYS A 15 1.14 -4.83 6.93
CA LYS A 15 2.03 -4.59 5.80
C LYS A 15 2.31 -5.92 5.11
N ALA A 16 2.05 -6.01 3.82
CA ALA A 16 2.22 -7.24 3.06
C ALA A 16 3.29 -7.06 1.99
N TYR A 17 3.99 -8.12 1.67
CA TYR A 17 5.03 -8.12 0.66
C TYR A 17 5.14 -9.50 0.03
N ARG A 18 5.84 -9.57 -1.11
CA ARG A 18 6.14 -10.85 -1.75
C ARG A 18 7.59 -11.22 -1.46
N GLN A 19 7.81 -12.48 -1.15
CA GLN A 19 9.15 -13.03 -0.93
C GLN A 19 10.06 -12.83 -2.15
N GLY A 20 9.48 -12.88 -3.36
CA GLY A 20 10.22 -12.75 -4.61
C GLY A 20 10.53 -11.33 -5.05
N TRP A 21 10.13 -10.31 -4.30
CA TRP A 21 10.42 -8.93 -4.69
C TRP A 21 11.92 -8.62 -4.53
N ASN A 22 12.44 -7.82 -5.48
CA ASN A 22 13.87 -7.51 -5.53
C ASN A 22 14.31 -6.49 -4.49
N GLY A 23 13.42 -5.63 -4.02
CA GLY A 23 13.74 -4.60 -3.03
C GLY A 23 13.58 -5.10 -1.62
N LYS A 24 14.55 -4.80 -0.76
CA LYS A 24 14.46 -5.13 0.65
C LYS A 24 13.51 -4.15 1.35
N ASN A 25 12.74 -4.66 2.31
CA ASN A 25 11.83 -3.87 3.13
C ASN A 25 10.72 -3.16 2.34
N GLN A 26 10.43 -3.64 1.13
CA GLN A 26 9.28 -3.16 0.37
C GLN A 26 8.01 -3.81 0.89
N TYR A 27 6.93 -3.05 0.91
CA TYR A 27 5.65 -3.59 1.34
C TYR A 27 4.50 -2.74 0.78
N VAL A 28 3.30 -3.30 0.87
CA VAL A 28 2.05 -2.62 0.54
C VAL A 28 1.24 -2.50 1.82
N GLU A 29 0.65 -1.34 2.05
CA GLU A 29 -0.22 -1.10 3.19
C GLU A 29 -1.43 -0.28 2.78
N LEU A 30 -2.42 -0.21 3.64
CA LEU A 30 -3.63 0.57 3.40
C LEU A 30 -3.38 2.03 3.79
N ALA A 31 -3.61 2.93 2.86
CA ALA A 31 -3.61 4.37 3.13
C ALA A 31 -5.06 4.85 3.27
N THR A 32 -5.33 5.57 4.35
CA THR A 32 -6.64 6.15 4.62
C THR A 32 -6.50 7.63 4.91
N ARG A 33 -7.59 8.38 4.77
CA ARG A 33 -7.63 9.83 5.08
C ARG A 33 -6.49 10.58 4.41
N ILE A 34 -6.36 10.34 3.12
CA ILE A 34 -5.20 10.78 2.33
C ILE A 34 -5.19 12.30 2.22
N SER A 35 -4.01 12.90 2.42
CA SER A 35 -3.76 14.29 2.08
C SER A 35 -2.64 14.36 1.05
N TYR A 36 -2.64 15.42 0.25
CA TYR A 36 -1.61 15.61 -0.76
C TYR A 36 -1.49 17.11 -1.10
N VAL A 37 -0.38 17.48 -1.71
CA VAL A 37 -0.19 18.83 -2.22
C VAL A 37 -0.56 18.82 -3.71
N ASN A 38 -1.51 19.69 -4.09
CA ASN A 38 -1.90 19.78 -5.50
C ASN A 38 -0.93 20.65 -6.29
N SER A 39 -1.15 20.77 -7.59
CA SER A 39 -0.25 21.53 -8.45
C SER A 39 -0.23 23.02 -8.18
N SER A 40 -1.20 23.56 -7.44
CA SER A 40 -1.23 24.96 -6.99
C SER A 40 -0.55 25.15 -5.65
N GLY A 41 0.05 24.13 -5.08
CA GLY A 41 0.72 24.20 -3.78
C GLY A 41 -0.21 24.12 -2.58
N ILE A 42 -1.48 23.78 -2.80
CA ILE A 42 -2.48 23.70 -1.71
C ILE A 42 -2.49 22.28 -1.17
N ILE A 43 -2.51 22.16 0.16
CA ILE A 43 -2.61 20.85 0.80
C ILE A 43 -4.09 20.47 0.89
N ILE A 44 -4.45 19.37 0.22
CA ILE A 44 -5.81 18.85 0.20
C ILE A 44 -5.98 17.89 1.37
N ASN A 45 -7.09 18.03 2.11
CA ASN A 45 -7.40 17.21 3.28
C ASN A 45 -6.31 17.33 4.37
N VAL A 46 -5.88 18.56 4.66
CA VAL A 46 -4.77 18.83 5.59
C VAL A 46 -5.04 18.28 6.99
N LYS A 47 -6.30 18.23 7.43
CA LYS A 47 -6.66 17.75 8.77
C LYS A 47 -6.90 16.23 8.80
N HIS A 48 -6.80 15.56 7.65
CA HIS A 48 -7.03 14.11 7.54
C HIS A 48 -8.42 13.67 8.05
N ASP A 49 -9.42 14.54 7.97
CA ASP A 49 -10.77 14.23 8.46
C ASP A 49 -11.71 13.73 7.36
N ALA A 50 -11.36 13.88 6.10
CA ALA A 50 -12.11 13.29 5.01
C ALA A 50 -11.74 11.80 4.89
N SER A 51 -12.70 10.92 5.16
CA SER A 51 -12.45 9.49 5.34
C SER A 51 -12.86 8.63 4.14
N GLY A 52 -13.31 9.24 3.05
CA GLY A 52 -13.97 8.49 1.97
C GLY A 52 -13.06 7.72 1.03
N ASN A 53 -11.78 8.03 0.96
CA ASN A 53 -10.91 7.47 -0.05
C ASN A 53 -9.76 6.69 0.58
N ASN A 54 -9.77 5.39 0.33
CA ASN A 54 -8.67 4.50 0.70
C ASN A 54 -7.88 4.15 -0.56
N ALA A 55 -6.59 3.88 -0.39
CA ALA A 55 -5.74 3.44 -1.48
C ALA A 55 -4.71 2.44 -0.95
N LEU A 56 -4.20 1.63 -1.86
CA LEU A 56 -3.02 0.81 -1.56
C LEU A 56 -1.79 1.67 -1.75
N ALA A 57 -0.93 1.72 -0.74
CA ALA A 57 0.33 2.44 -0.82
C ALA A 57 1.47 1.43 -0.89
N PHE A 58 2.32 1.58 -1.91
CA PHE A 58 3.53 0.78 -2.05
C PHE A 58 4.69 1.57 -1.48
N VAL A 59 5.32 1.03 -0.45
CA VAL A 59 6.48 1.65 0.18
C VAL A 59 7.72 0.92 -0.29
N GLY A 60 8.50 1.59 -1.12
CA GLY A 60 9.71 1.03 -1.69
C GLY A 60 10.96 1.71 -1.17
N THR A 61 12.10 1.32 -1.69
CA THR A 61 13.39 1.87 -1.27
C THR A 61 13.56 3.34 -1.66
N SER A 62 12.84 3.79 -2.68
CA SER A 62 12.93 5.17 -3.18
C SER A 62 11.73 6.03 -2.78
N GLY A 63 10.84 5.54 -1.94
CA GLY A 63 9.72 6.33 -1.45
C GLY A 63 8.39 5.59 -1.52
N VAL A 64 7.32 6.37 -1.48
CA VAL A 64 5.96 5.85 -1.42
C VAL A 64 5.25 6.12 -2.74
N GLN A 65 4.65 5.09 -3.31
CA GLN A 65 3.72 5.21 -4.41
C GLN A 65 2.30 5.02 -3.88
N LEU A 66 1.53 6.09 -3.88
CA LEU A 66 0.13 6.02 -3.47
C LEU A 66 -0.71 5.58 -4.67
N GLY A 67 -1.59 4.60 -4.44
CA GLY A 67 -2.41 4.08 -5.52
C GLY A 67 -1.73 2.95 -6.28
N TRP A 68 -1.03 2.06 -5.58
CA TRP A 68 -0.36 0.91 -6.19
C TRP A 68 -1.37 -0.04 -6.85
N LEU A 69 -1.04 -0.50 -8.05
CA LEU A 69 -1.84 -1.46 -8.80
C LEU A 69 -1.06 -2.78 -8.90
N ALA A 70 -1.70 -3.86 -8.44
CA ALA A 70 -1.09 -5.19 -8.50
C ALA A 70 -1.01 -5.67 -9.95
N SER A 71 0.14 -6.23 -10.34
CA SER A 71 0.28 -6.90 -11.63
C SER A 71 -0.41 -8.27 -11.57
N GLN A 72 -0.58 -8.90 -12.73
CA GLN A 72 -1.09 -10.28 -12.75
C GLN A 72 -0.16 -11.23 -12.01
N ALA A 73 1.15 -11.03 -12.13
CA ALA A 73 2.12 -11.83 -11.38
C ALA A 73 1.89 -11.69 -9.88
N ASP A 74 1.61 -10.48 -9.40
CA ASP A 74 1.32 -10.24 -7.98
C ASP A 74 0.01 -10.91 -7.56
N MET A 75 -1.03 -10.77 -8.38
CA MET A 75 -2.34 -11.32 -8.06
C MET A 75 -2.36 -12.86 -8.04
N LEU A 76 -1.52 -13.49 -8.86
CA LEU A 76 -1.47 -14.95 -8.96
C LEU A 76 -0.38 -15.57 -8.10
N ALA A 77 0.41 -14.77 -7.41
CA ALA A 77 1.52 -15.24 -6.59
C ALA A 77 1.03 -15.94 -5.33
N GLU A 78 1.82 -16.92 -4.88
CA GLU A 78 1.58 -17.64 -3.64
C GLU A 78 2.64 -17.33 -2.58
N ASP A 79 3.55 -16.42 -2.87
CA ASP A 79 4.68 -16.08 -2.00
C ASP A 79 4.46 -14.80 -1.18
N TRP A 80 3.21 -14.40 -1.01
CA TRP A 80 2.87 -13.27 -0.15
C TRP A 80 3.14 -13.59 1.32
N ASP A 81 3.55 -12.59 2.06
CA ASP A 81 3.82 -12.68 3.48
C ASP A 81 3.48 -11.34 4.15
N VAL A 82 3.40 -11.34 5.46
CA VAL A 82 2.99 -10.17 6.24
C VAL A 82 4.11 -9.82 7.21
N ARG A 83 4.44 -8.53 7.30
CA ARG A 83 5.39 -8.04 8.30
C ARG A 83 4.68 -7.88 9.64
N GLU A 84 5.39 -8.21 10.70
CA GLU A 84 4.84 -8.13 12.06
C GLU A 84 5.02 -6.74 12.69
N ASP A 85 5.79 -5.88 12.08
CA ASP A 85 5.96 -4.50 12.57
C ASP A 85 4.92 -3.54 11.94
#